data_434d501000cd92607c4d254a9c9adf3f
#
_entry.id   434d501000cd92607c4d254a9c9adf3f
#
_cell.length_a   1.000
_cell.length_b   1.000
_cell.length_c   1.000
_cell.angle_alpha   90.00
_cell.angle_beta   90.00
_cell.angle_gamma   90.00
#
_symmetry.space_group_name_H-M   'P 1'
#
loop_
_entity.id
_entity.type
_entity.pdbx_description
1 polymer ?
#
loop_
_entity_poly.entity_id
_entity_poly.type
_entity_poly.pdbx_seq_one_letter_code
_entity_poly.pdbx_strand_id
1 'polypeptide(L)'
;VGTSAGSFVGSLSAHGFNAFQLQKMALEIEKSDIIDLTIPDNGFIKGELLEKYVNRMVSNTPIERMRTPFYAIATDIGSGSEIVFAQGNTGMAVRASCSIPGVFRPMKIGGRTYVDGGVVSPVAVDVARRFGADIVIAVDISSDLDTRAPEGTVDTILQSINIMYAKISSAQLSRADLVIRPKVGHIGSAEFEKRHEAILE
;
A
#
# COMPACT_ATOMS: atom_id res chain seq x y z
N VAL A 1 8.21 6.24 4.40
CA VAL A 1 6.76 6.45 4.32
C VAL A 1 6.22 5.53 3.23
N GLY A 2 5.10 4.85 3.49
CA GLY A 2 4.49 3.95 2.52
C GLY A 2 2.98 4.00 2.52
N THR A 3 2.39 3.90 1.34
CA THR A 3 0.95 3.78 1.11
C THR A 3 0.68 2.44 0.46
N SER A 4 -0.35 1.71 0.91
CA SER A 4 -0.77 0.42 0.33
C SER A 4 0.40 -0.57 0.21
N ALA A 5 0.68 -1.12 -0.95
CA ALA A 5 1.83 -2.00 -1.19
C ALA A 5 3.17 -1.37 -0.73
N GLY A 6 3.32 -0.04 -0.88
CA GLY A 6 4.47 0.70 -0.37
C GLY A 6 4.59 0.65 1.16
N SER A 7 3.48 0.57 1.90
CA SER A 7 3.51 0.39 3.36
C SER A 7 3.95 -1.04 3.73
N PHE A 8 3.51 -2.04 2.97
CA PHE A 8 3.93 -3.42 3.15
C PHE A 8 5.44 -3.57 2.99
N VAL A 9 5.99 -3.20 1.82
CA VAL A 9 7.43 -3.27 1.55
C VAL A 9 8.23 -2.36 2.49
N GLY A 10 7.74 -1.14 2.74
CA GLY A 10 8.36 -0.16 3.61
C GLY A 10 8.49 -0.65 5.06
N SER A 11 7.51 -1.37 5.59
CA SER A 11 7.54 -1.95 6.94
C SER A 11 8.66 -2.99 7.08
N LEU A 12 8.82 -3.84 6.09
CA LEU A 12 9.86 -4.87 6.04
C LEU A 12 11.26 -4.23 5.94
N SER A 13 11.41 -3.25 5.04
CA SER A 13 12.65 -2.49 4.90
C SER A 13 13.03 -1.76 6.19
N ALA A 14 12.05 -1.10 6.83
CA ALA A 14 12.28 -0.39 8.09
C ALA A 14 12.63 -1.31 9.26
N HIS A 15 12.14 -2.56 9.25
CA HIS A 15 12.53 -3.59 10.22
C HIS A 15 13.99 -4.01 10.04
N GLY A 16 14.55 -3.88 8.82
CA GLY A 16 15.95 -4.15 8.52
C GLY A 16 16.21 -5.20 7.45
N PHE A 17 15.19 -5.63 6.69
CA PHE A 17 15.40 -6.47 5.51
C PHE A 17 16.08 -5.66 4.41
N ASN A 18 17.14 -6.20 3.84
CA ASN A 18 17.82 -5.60 2.70
C ASN A 18 17.11 -5.95 1.38
N ALA A 19 17.49 -5.30 0.29
CA ALA A 19 16.86 -5.46 -1.02
C ALA A 19 16.85 -6.92 -1.50
N PHE A 20 17.93 -7.67 -1.29
CA PHE A 20 18.00 -9.08 -1.68
C PHE A 20 17.02 -9.96 -0.89
N GLN A 21 16.90 -9.71 0.41
CA GLN A 21 15.95 -10.42 1.26
C GLN A 21 14.49 -10.08 0.87
N LEU A 22 14.20 -8.81 0.57
CA LEU A 22 12.88 -8.38 0.08
C LEU A 22 12.54 -9.03 -1.25
N GLN A 23 13.50 -9.09 -2.18
CA GLN A 23 13.33 -9.78 -3.46
C GLN A 23 13.01 -11.27 -3.26
N LYS A 24 13.77 -11.97 -2.41
CA LYS A 24 13.53 -13.37 -2.09
C LYS A 24 12.13 -13.58 -1.53
N MET A 25 11.71 -12.74 -0.57
CA MET A 25 10.36 -12.80 0.02
C MET A 25 9.28 -12.56 -1.03
N ALA A 26 9.49 -11.60 -1.94
CA ALA A 26 8.53 -11.32 -3.03
C ALA A 26 8.39 -12.51 -4.00
N LEU A 27 9.45 -13.29 -4.21
CA LEU A 27 9.42 -14.50 -5.03
C LEU A 27 8.77 -15.70 -4.33
N GLU A 28 8.82 -15.76 -3.00
CA GLU A 28 8.34 -16.88 -2.19
C GLU A 28 6.89 -16.70 -1.67
N ILE A 29 6.41 -15.45 -1.55
CA ILE A 29 5.07 -15.18 -1.02
C ILE A 29 3.99 -15.73 -1.96
N GLU A 30 3.01 -16.44 -1.40
CA GLU A 30 1.87 -16.95 -2.14
C GLU A 30 0.61 -16.14 -1.83
N LYS A 31 -0.38 -16.15 -2.75
CA LYS A 31 -1.68 -15.46 -2.53
C LYS A 31 -2.35 -15.92 -1.23
N SER A 32 -2.25 -17.19 -0.92
CA SER A 32 -2.80 -17.80 0.30
C SER A 32 -2.17 -17.29 1.60
N ASP A 33 -0.99 -16.66 1.54
CA ASP A 33 -0.32 -16.12 2.72
C ASP A 33 -0.94 -14.79 3.19
N ILE A 34 -1.55 -14.03 2.25
CA ILE A 34 -2.00 -12.66 2.50
C ILE A 34 -3.45 -12.38 2.08
N ILE A 35 -4.10 -13.29 1.35
CA ILE A 35 -5.47 -13.12 0.85
C ILE A 35 -6.41 -14.09 1.56
N ASP A 36 -7.32 -13.56 2.36
CA ASP A 36 -8.39 -14.26 3.06
C ASP A 36 -9.75 -13.86 2.50
N LEU A 37 -10.25 -14.65 1.55
CA LEU A 37 -11.56 -14.41 0.94
C LEU A 37 -12.69 -14.55 1.96
N THR A 38 -13.73 -13.76 1.78
CA THR A 38 -14.93 -13.77 2.62
C THR A 38 -16.19 -13.58 1.79
N ILE A 39 -17.34 -13.91 2.40
CA ILE A 39 -18.64 -13.54 1.82
C ILE A 39 -18.69 -12.00 1.75
N PRO A 40 -19.01 -11.42 0.58
CA PRO A 40 -19.06 -9.98 0.40
C PRO A 40 -20.02 -9.30 1.40
N ASP A 41 -19.49 -8.39 2.19
CA ASP A 41 -20.24 -7.49 3.05
C ASP A 41 -19.80 -6.06 2.72
N ASN A 42 -18.60 -5.67 3.14
CA ASN A 42 -17.98 -4.41 2.78
C ASN A 42 -16.62 -4.60 2.05
N GLY A 43 -16.42 -5.75 1.44
CA GLY A 43 -15.22 -6.17 0.72
C GLY A 43 -15.15 -7.69 0.60
N PHE A 44 -14.35 -8.18 -0.34
CA PHE A 44 -14.17 -9.60 -0.64
C PHE A 44 -13.03 -10.25 0.16
N ILE A 45 -12.10 -9.45 0.69
CA ILE A 45 -10.91 -9.89 1.44
C ILE A 45 -10.95 -9.27 2.83
N LYS A 46 -10.77 -10.10 3.88
CA LYS A 46 -10.75 -9.59 5.27
C LYS A 46 -9.49 -8.80 5.59
N GLY A 47 -8.33 -9.22 5.05
CA GLY A 47 -7.02 -8.63 5.31
C GLY A 47 -6.37 -9.09 6.62
N GLU A 48 -6.93 -10.06 7.33
CA GLU A 48 -6.36 -10.59 8.56
C GLU A 48 -5.10 -11.41 8.31
N LEU A 49 -5.02 -12.10 7.17
CA LEU A 49 -3.81 -12.83 6.78
C LEU A 49 -2.67 -11.87 6.48
N LEU A 50 -2.93 -10.77 5.77
CA LEU A 50 -1.93 -9.72 5.52
C LEU A 50 -1.39 -9.15 6.85
N GLU A 51 -2.28 -8.81 7.78
CA GLU A 51 -1.89 -8.33 9.11
C GLU A 51 -0.99 -9.32 9.85
N LYS A 52 -1.40 -10.60 9.89
CA LYS A 52 -0.64 -11.67 10.54
C LYS A 52 0.70 -11.92 9.85
N TYR A 53 0.72 -11.89 8.52
CA TYR A 53 1.95 -12.06 7.74
C TYR A 53 2.95 -10.96 8.08
N VAL A 54 2.54 -9.70 8.01
CA VAL A 54 3.42 -8.56 8.34
C VAL A 54 3.93 -8.67 9.77
N ASN A 55 3.05 -8.89 10.75
CA ASN A 55 3.43 -9.01 12.16
C ASN A 55 4.45 -10.13 12.38
N ARG A 56 4.27 -11.29 11.74
CA ARG A 56 5.22 -12.40 11.78
C ARG A 56 6.59 -11.99 11.21
N MET A 57 6.59 -11.34 10.04
CA MET A 57 7.83 -10.96 9.36
C MET A 57 8.63 -9.92 10.13
N VAL A 58 7.96 -8.97 10.76
CA VAL A 58 8.61 -7.95 11.60
C VAL A 58 8.73 -8.38 13.07
N SER A 59 8.50 -9.66 13.39
CA SER A 59 8.60 -10.20 14.76
C SER A 59 7.73 -9.44 15.78
N ASN A 60 6.53 -9.00 15.37
CA ASN A 60 5.62 -8.14 16.13
C ASN A 60 6.25 -6.80 16.59
N THR A 61 7.30 -6.34 15.93
CA THR A 61 7.93 -5.06 16.24
C THR A 61 6.94 -3.92 15.96
N PRO A 62 6.62 -3.07 16.94
CA PRO A 62 5.75 -1.93 16.71
C PRO A 62 6.46 -0.84 15.89
N ILE A 63 5.69 0.02 15.22
CA ILE A 63 6.19 1.02 14.26
C ILE A 63 7.28 1.89 14.88
N GLU A 64 7.07 2.41 16.08
CA GLU A 64 7.98 3.29 16.79
C GLU A 64 9.31 2.63 17.24
N ARG A 65 9.41 1.30 17.08
CA ARG A 65 10.63 0.52 17.39
C ARG A 65 11.32 -0.03 16.16
N MET A 66 10.91 0.38 14.97
CA MET A 66 11.59 0.00 13.74
C MET A 66 13.01 0.56 13.70
N ARG A 67 13.92 -0.13 13.01
CA ARG A 67 15.32 0.31 12.85
C ARG A 67 15.44 1.64 12.11
N THR A 68 14.54 1.85 11.15
CA THR A 68 14.41 3.09 10.40
C THR A 68 13.02 3.66 10.66
N PRO A 69 12.85 4.98 10.86
CA PRO A 69 11.52 5.57 11.00
C PRO A 69 10.59 5.14 9.87
N PHE A 70 9.43 4.62 10.25
CA PHE A 70 8.43 4.11 9.33
C PHE A 70 7.06 4.76 9.59
N TYR A 71 6.35 5.03 8.52
CA TYR A 71 5.01 5.63 8.56
C TYR A 71 4.14 4.95 7.52
N ALA A 72 3.01 4.40 7.94
CA ALA A 72 2.00 3.83 7.05
C ALA A 72 0.83 4.80 6.88
N ILE A 73 0.40 5.02 5.65
CA ILE A 73 -0.65 5.99 5.31
C ILE A 73 -1.97 5.27 5.08
N ALA A 74 -3.02 5.74 5.72
CA ALA A 74 -4.39 5.31 5.47
C ALA A 74 -5.32 6.53 5.34
N THR A 75 -6.57 6.28 4.96
CA THR A 75 -7.61 7.29 4.89
C THR A 75 -8.70 6.99 5.90
N ASP A 76 -9.05 7.93 6.76
CA ASP A 76 -10.27 7.86 7.56
C ASP A 76 -11.47 8.12 6.64
N ILE A 77 -12.28 7.09 6.36
CA ILE A 77 -13.39 7.20 5.41
C ILE A 77 -14.52 8.11 5.92
N GLY A 78 -14.63 8.30 7.24
CA GLY A 78 -15.65 9.16 7.83
C GLY A 78 -15.37 10.65 7.63
N SER A 79 -14.10 11.05 7.68
CA SER A 79 -13.68 12.46 7.57
C SER A 79 -13.00 12.80 6.24
N GLY A 80 -12.55 11.80 5.47
CA GLY A 80 -11.70 11.99 4.28
C GLY A 80 -10.26 12.41 4.62
N SER A 81 -9.86 12.31 5.89
CA SER A 81 -8.56 12.78 6.33
C SER A 81 -7.46 11.74 6.06
N GLU A 82 -6.27 12.24 5.66
CA GLU A 82 -5.05 11.45 5.64
C GLU A 82 -4.64 11.09 7.08
N ILE A 83 -4.43 9.82 7.33
CA ILE A 83 -4.00 9.30 8.63
C ILE A 83 -2.60 8.70 8.49
N VAL A 84 -1.71 9.11 9.38
CA VAL A 84 -0.34 8.61 9.44
C VAL A 84 -0.19 7.72 10.68
N PHE A 85 -0.02 6.43 10.48
CA PHE A 85 0.35 5.52 11.56
C PHE A 85 1.85 5.61 11.80
N ALA A 86 2.23 6.20 12.92
CA ALA A 86 3.62 6.39 13.36
C ALA A 86 3.98 5.54 14.59
N GLN A 87 3.01 4.81 15.16
CA GLN A 87 3.17 3.97 16.35
C GLN A 87 2.14 2.85 16.40
N GLY A 88 2.39 1.86 17.24
CA GLY A 88 1.50 0.74 17.47
C GLY A 88 1.77 -0.46 16.56
N ASN A 89 0.79 -1.35 16.41
CA ASN A 89 0.93 -2.60 15.69
C ASN A 89 1.16 -2.37 14.18
N THR A 90 2.30 -2.86 13.69
CA THR A 90 2.73 -2.67 12.31
C THR A 90 1.82 -3.36 11.29
N GLY A 91 1.45 -4.62 11.55
CA GLY A 91 0.56 -5.36 10.65
C GLY A 91 -0.82 -4.72 10.54
N MET A 92 -1.35 -4.23 11.65
CA MET A 92 -2.63 -3.52 11.68
C MET A 92 -2.57 -2.22 10.86
N ALA A 93 -1.50 -1.45 10.99
CA ALA A 93 -1.30 -0.22 10.23
C ALA A 93 -1.14 -0.48 8.73
N VAL A 94 -0.37 -1.51 8.35
CA VAL A 94 -0.21 -1.94 6.96
C VAL A 94 -1.53 -2.44 6.39
N ARG A 95 -2.30 -3.25 7.14
CA ARG A 95 -3.64 -3.69 6.72
C ARG A 95 -4.58 -2.51 6.47
N ALA A 96 -4.61 -1.52 7.36
CA ALA A 96 -5.40 -0.31 7.16
C ALA A 96 -4.97 0.42 5.88
N SER A 97 -3.66 0.56 5.66
CA SER A 97 -3.07 1.19 4.49
C SER A 97 -3.39 0.48 3.17
N CYS A 98 -3.58 -0.86 3.22
CA CYS A 98 -3.89 -1.71 2.05
C CYS A 98 -5.39 -1.99 1.89
N SER A 99 -6.27 -1.35 2.67
CA SER A 99 -7.72 -1.61 2.62
C SER A 99 -8.38 -0.93 1.42
N ILE A 100 -8.08 -1.39 0.20
CA ILE A 100 -8.63 -0.86 -1.05
C ILE A 100 -10.15 -0.95 -1.04
N PRO A 101 -10.87 0.18 -1.22
CA PRO A 101 -12.34 0.21 -1.23
C PRO A 101 -12.93 -0.79 -2.24
N GLY A 102 -13.93 -1.56 -1.81
CA GLY A 102 -14.57 -2.58 -2.64
C GLY A 102 -13.78 -3.90 -2.78
N VAL A 103 -12.50 -3.94 -2.43
CA VAL A 103 -11.66 -5.16 -2.48
C VAL A 103 -11.44 -5.71 -1.07
N PHE A 104 -10.85 -4.91 -0.18
CA PHE A 104 -10.64 -5.27 1.21
C PHE A 104 -11.75 -4.70 2.11
N ARG A 105 -12.05 -5.42 3.19
CA ARG A 105 -12.89 -4.86 4.25
C ARG A 105 -12.17 -3.68 4.90
N PRO A 106 -12.86 -2.52 5.07
CA PRO A 106 -12.30 -1.40 5.80
C PRO A 106 -11.87 -1.78 7.22
N MET A 107 -10.74 -1.26 7.67
CA MET A 107 -10.19 -1.55 8.98
C MET A 107 -10.82 -0.65 10.04
N LYS A 108 -11.35 -1.25 11.12
CA LYS A 108 -11.92 -0.49 12.26
C LYS A 108 -10.92 -0.45 13.42
N ILE A 109 -10.53 0.76 13.84
CA ILE A 109 -9.60 0.99 14.95
C ILE A 109 -10.11 2.17 15.77
N GLY A 110 -10.31 1.98 17.09
CA GLY A 110 -10.65 3.08 18.00
C GLY A 110 -11.94 3.84 17.60
N GLY A 111 -12.93 3.13 17.07
CA GLY A 111 -14.20 3.74 16.64
C GLY A 111 -14.18 4.44 15.28
N ARG A 112 -13.02 4.51 14.63
CA ARG A 112 -12.86 5.02 13.26
C ARG A 112 -12.74 3.90 12.26
N THR A 113 -13.04 4.20 11.00
CA THR A 113 -12.97 3.24 9.89
C THR A 113 -11.98 3.76 8.85
N TYR A 114 -11.00 2.91 8.52
CA TYR A 114 -9.91 3.25 7.61
C TYR A 114 -9.99 2.43 6.33
N VAL A 115 -9.65 3.11 5.24
CA VAL A 115 -9.45 2.52 3.92
C VAL A 115 -8.05 2.86 3.41
N ASP A 116 -7.68 2.32 2.26
CA ASP A 116 -6.38 2.52 1.62
C ASP A 116 -5.97 4.01 1.59
N GLY A 117 -4.72 4.26 1.94
CA GLY A 117 -4.18 5.61 1.93
C GLY A 117 -4.13 6.25 0.55
N GLY A 118 -4.14 5.45 -0.51
CA GLY A 118 -4.15 5.92 -1.89
C GLY A 118 -5.37 6.78 -2.26
N VAL A 119 -6.46 6.66 -1.49
CA VAL A 119 -7.65 7.52 -1.67
C VAL A 119 -7.31 9.01 -1.57
N VAL A 120 -6.35 9.39 -0.72
CA VAL A 120 -5.96 10.80 -0.51
C VAL A 120 -4.47 11.04 -0.69
N SER A 121 -3.62 10.03 -0.53
CA SER A 121 -2.16 10.19 -0.53
C SER A 121 -1.45 8.94 -1.10
N PRO A 122 -1.61 8.64 -2.40
CA PRO A 122 -1.02 7.45 -3.02
C PRO A 122 0.52 7.48 -3.02
N VAL A 123 1.14 8.66 -3.13
CA VAL A 123 2.59 8.82 -3.02
C VAL A 123 2.88 9.91 -1.97
N ALA A 124 2.97 9.55 -0.73
CA ALA A 124 2.95 10.41 0.45
C ALA A 124 4.20 11.33 0.59
N VAL A 125 4.55 12.09 -0.44
CA VAL A 125 5.71 13.01 -0.49
C VAL A 125 5.62 14.07 0.62
N ASP A 126 4.43 14.68 0.80
CA ASP A 126 4.24 15.72 1.81
C ASP A 126 4.37 15.16 3.23
N VAL A 127 3.97 13.92 3.44
CA VAL A 127 4.17 13.24 4.73
C VAL A 127 5.65 13.06 5.02
N ALA A 128 6.43 12.60 4.04
CA ALA A 128 7.88 12.47 4.22
C ALA A 128 8.52 13.80 4.64
N ARG A 129 8.14 14.90 3.99
CA ARG A 129 8.60 16.26 4.35
C ARG A 129 8.19 16.67 5.77
N ARG A 130 6.92 16.47 6.13
CA ARG A 130 6.42 16.78 7.49
C ARG A 130 7.16 16.02 8.60
N PHE A 131 7.64 14.82 8.30
CA PHE A 131 8.41 14.01 9.24
C PHE A 131 9.92 14.17 9.11
N GLY A 132 10.37 15.26 8.47
CA GLY A 132 11.75 15.74 8.52
C GLY A 132 12.66 15.24 7.41
N ALA A 133 12.14 14.75 6.29
CA ALA A 133 12.97 14.37 5.16
C ALA A 133 13.48 15.62 4.41
N ASP A 134 14.79 15.78 4.35
CA ASP A 134 15.45 16.83 3.54
C ASP A 134 15.42 16.48 2.04
N ILE A 135 15.51 15.21 1.72
CA ILE A 135 15.45 14.67 0.34
C ILE A 135 14.36 13.59 0.29
N VAL A 136 13.45 13.71 -0.67
CA VAL A 136 12.39 12.74 -0.90
C VAL A 136 12.57 12.05 -2.24
N ILE A 137 12.82 10.75 -2.19
CA ILE A 137 12.84 9.87 -3.36
C ILE A 137 11.50 9.15 -3.40
N ALA A 138 10.70 9.40 -4.43
CA ALA A 138 9.42 8.77 -4.64
C ALA A 138 9.56 7.59 -5.60
N VAL A 139 8.93 6.46 -5.27
CA VAL A 139 8.80 5.31 -6.18
C VAL A 139 7.36 5.25 -6.65
N ASP A 140 7.15 5.43 -7.94
CA ASP A 140 5.84 5.45 -8.58
C ASP A 140 5.64 4.14 -9.35
N ILE A 141 4.78 3.29 -8.80
CA ILE A 141 4.39 2.01 -9.40
C ILE A 141 2.95 2.05 -9.92
N SER A 142 2.42 3.25 -10.18
CA SER A 142 1.05 3.39 -10.70
C SER A 142 0.89 2.64 -12.01
N SER A 143 -0.25 1.96 -12.14
CA SER A 143 -0.60 1.24 -13.37
C SER A 143 -0.85 2.22 -14.50
N ASP A 144 -0.50 1.83 -15.70
CA ASP A 144 -1.00 2.48 -16.91
C ASP A 144 -2.53 2.42 -16.89
N LEU A 145 -3.19 3.51 -17.29
CA LEU A 145 -4.64 3.50 -17.36
C LEU A 145 -5.08 2.46 -18.41
N ASP A 146 -5.85 1.48 -17.98
CA ASP A 146 -6.42 0.49 -18.91
C ASP A 146 -7.33 1.22 -19.91
N THR A 147 -6.98 1.13 -21.18
CA THR A 147 -7.76 1.73 -22.29
C THR A 147 -8.97 0.90 -22.67
N ARG A 148 -9.10 -0.33 -22.14
CA ARG A 148 -10.28 -1.16 -22.33
C ARG A 148 -11.47 -0.59 -21.55
N ALA A 149 -12.65 -0.67 -22.15
CA ALA A 149 -13.87 -0.32 -21.43
C ALA A 149 -14.10 -1.30 -20.27
N PRO A 150 -14.46 -0.82 -19.07
CA PRO A 150 -14.75 -1.71 -17.94
C PRO A 150 -15.96 -2.60 -18.25
N GLU A 151 -15.88 -3.88 -17.88
CA GLU A 151 -16.90 -4.89 -18.18
C GLU A 151 -17.97 -5.04 -17.11
N GLY A 152 -18.07 -4.13 -16.15
CA GLY A 152 -19.09 -4.21 -15.11
C GLY A 152 -18.93 -3.15 -14.01
N THR A 153 -19.83 -3.18 -13.05
CA THR A 153 -19.88 -2.18 -11.96
C THR A 153 -18.59 -2.17 -11.14
N VAL A 154 -18.08 -3.35 -10.77
CA VAL A 154 -16.85 -3.47 -9.96
C VAL A 154 -15.66 -2.92 -10.75
N ASP A 155 -15.50 -3.30 -12.00
CA ASP A 155 -14.41 -2.82 -12.85
C ASP A 155 -14.50 -1.30 -13.05
N THR A 156 -15.71 -0.78 -13.26
CA THR A 156 -15.94 0.67 -13.37
C THR A 156 -15.51 1.41 -12.11
N ILE A 157 -15.82 0.88 -10.92
CA ILE A 157 -15.42 1.47 -9.64
C ILE A 157 -13.90 1.43 -9.49
N LEU A 158 -13.27 0.28 -9.73
CA LEU A 158 -11.82 0.11 -9.62
C LEU A 158 -11.07 1.00 -10.62
N GLN A 159 -11.53 1.07 -11.87
CA GLN A 159 -10.95 1.95 -12.88
C GLN A 159 -11.09 3.43 -12.47
N SER A 160 -12.22 3.82 -11.90
CA SER A 160 -12.42 5.19 -11.39
C SER A 160 -11.46 5.51 -10.25
N ILE A 161 -11.24 4.57 -9.32
CA ILE A 161 -10.25 4.70 -8.25
C ILE A 161 -8.84 4.85 -8.82
N ASN A 162 -8.46 4.03 -9.79
CA ASN A 162 -7.15 4.10 -10.44
C ASN A 162 -6.91 5.46 -11.12
N ILE A 163 -7.93 5.99 -11.80
CA ILE A 163 -7.86 7.32 -12.42
C ILE A 163 -7.65 8.40 -11.36
N MET A 164 -8.39 8.36 -10.25
CA MET A 164 -8.22 9.31 -9.15
C MET A 164 -6.83 9.20 -8.53
N TYR A 165 -6.35 7.98 -8.27
CA TYR A 165 -4.99 7.73 -7.74
C TYR A 165 -3.93 8.32 -8.66
N ALA A 166 -4.00 8.08 -9.97
CA ALA A 166 -3.06 8.60 -10.96
C ALA A 166 -3.02 10.15 -10.96
N LYS A 167 -4.18 10.80 -10.83
CA LYS A 167 -4.26 12.27 -10.78
C LYS A 167 -3.65 12.82 -9.49
N ILE A 168 -3.95 12.23 -8.34
CA ILE A 168 -3.38 12.64 -7.05
C ILE A 168 -1.87 12.38 -7.03
N SER A 169 -1.43 11.19 -7.48
CA SER A 169 0.00 10.83 -7.58
C SER A 169 0.78 11.85 -8.40
N SER A 170 0.28 12.21 -9.57
CA SER A 170 0.94 13.19 -10.44
C SER A 170 1.19 14.52 -9.73
N ALA A 171 0.22 15.02 -8.95
CA ALA A 171 0.36 16.23 -8.18
C ALA A 171 1.36 16.08 -7.01
N GLN A 172 1.40 14.91 -6.35
CA GLN A 172 2.33 14.67 -5.24
C GLN A 172 3.76 14.46 -5.73
N LEU A 173 3.95 13.70 -6.81
CA LEU A 173 5.25 13.40 -7.41
C LEU A 173 6.01 14.66 -7.86
N SER A 174 5.30 15.72 -8.28
CA SER A 174 5.92 17.00 -8.65
C SER A 174 6.69 17.68 -7.51
N ARG A 175 6.46 17.26 -6.26
CA ARG A 175 7.11 17.79 -5.05
C ARG A 175 8.25 16.90 -4.51
N ALA A 176 8.50 15.76 -5.15
CA ALA A 176 9.64 14.90 -4.83
C ALA A 176 10.92 15.43 -5.47
N ASP A 177 12.08 15.20 -4.84
CA ASP A 177 13.39 15.58 -5.41
C ASP A 177 13.80 14.62 -6.52
N LEU A 178 13.43 13.34 -6.38
CA LEU A 178 13.67 12.30 -7.38
C LEU A 178 12.46 11.39 -7.47
N VAL A 179 12.10 11.01 -8.70
CA VAL A 179 11.04 10.04 -8.96
C VAL A 179 11.62 8.86 -9.73
N ILE A 180 11.45 7.66 -9.17
CA ILE A 180 11.79 6.39 -9.82
C ILE A 180 10.49 5.78 -10.34
N ARG A 181 10.45 5.43 -11.63
CA ARG A 181 9.31 4.80 -12.30
C ARG A 181 9.73 3.48 -12.95
N PRO A 182 9.64 2.35 -12.24
CA PRO A 182 9.78 1.03 -12.86
C PRO A 182 8.70 0.86 -13.93
N LYS A 183 9.03 0.16 -15.01
CA LYS A 183 8.08 -0.08 -16.11
C LYS A 183 7.13 -1.24 -15.82
N VAL A 184 6.41 -1.16 -14.71
CA VAL A 184 5.51 -2.20 -14.21
C VAL A 184 4.03 -1.90 -14.42
N GLY A 185 3.71 -0.77 -15.05
CA GLY A 185 2.32 -0.30 -15.23
C GLY A 185 1.40 -1.27 -15.96
N HIS A 186 1.97 -2.16 -16.79
CA HIS A 186 1.24 -3.20 -17.51
C HIS A 186 0.96 -4.46 -16.67
N ILE A 187 1.52 -4.56 -15.46
CA ILE A 187 1.35 -5.70 -14.57
C ILE A 187 0.19 -5.42 -13.61
N GLY A 188 -0.85 -6.26 -13.69
CA GLY A 188 -1.99 -6.16 -12.78
C GLY A 188 -1.61 -6.49 -11.32
N SER A 189 -2.17 -5.78 -10.37
CA SER A 189 -1.87 -5.93 -8.94
C SER A 189 -2.14 -7.34 -8.36
N ALA A 190 -2.92 -8.18 -9.07
CA ALA A 190 -3.21 -9.56 -8.70
C ALA A 190 -2.39 -10.61 -9.48
N GLU A 191 -1.52 -10.18 -10.41
CA GLU A 191 -0.71 -11.05 -11.28
C GLU A 191 0.61 -11.45 -10.58
N PHE A 192 0.52 -12.25 -9.53
CA PHE A 192 1.67 -12.74 -8.77
C PHE A 192 2.65 -13.58 -9.59
N GLU A 193 2.20 -14.17 -10.68
CA GLU A 193 3.03 -14.91 -11.64
C GLU A 193 4.02 -14.03 -12.37
N LYS A 194 3.76 -12.73 -12.49
CA LYS A 194 4.65 -11.75 -13.13
C LYS A 194 5.64 -11.08 -12.16
N ARG A 195 5.69 -11.53 -10.90
CA ARG A 195 6.56 -10.92 -9.87
C ARG A 195 8.04 -10.92 -10.24
N HIS A 196 8.52 -11.95 -10.96
CA HIS A 196 9.90 -11.99 -11.42
C HIS A 196 10.18 -10.90 -12.45
N GLU A 197 9.28 -10.71 -13.40
CA GLU A 197 9.34 -9.64 -14.39
C GLU A 197 9.37 -8.27 -13.69
N ALA A 198 8.44 -8.04 -12.75
CA ALA A 198 8.36 -6.78 -12.00
C ALA A 198 9.62 -6.46 -11.18
N ILE A 199 10.36 -7.47 -10.71
CA ILE A 199 11.61 -7.28 -9.94
C ILE A 199 12.77 -6.84 -10.84
N LEU A 200 12.74 -7.21 -12.12
CA LEU A 200 13.82 -6.91 -13.08
C LEU A 200 13.76 -5.50 -13.66
N GLU A 201 12.64 -4.80 -13.52
CA GLU A 201 12.42 -3.42 -13.95
C GLU A 201 12.86 -2.38 -12.90
#